data_cef85db0142daf83660a8b5232afc986
#
_entry.id   cef85db0142daf83660a8b5232afc986
#
_cell.length_a   1.000
_cell.length_b   1.000
_cell.length_c   1.000
_cell.angle_alpha   90.00
_cell.angle_beta   90.00
_cell.angle_gamma   90.00
#
_symmetry.space_group_name_H-M   'P 1'
#
loop_
_entity.id
_entity.type
_entity.pdbx_description
1 polymer ?
#
loop_
_entity_poly.entity_id
_entity_poly.type
_entity_poly.pdbx_seq_one_letter_code
_entity_poly.pdbx_strand_id
1 'polypeptide(L)'
;MSGTGNRSVVTRRSGNGLIDGVLVGAHWDDEIIHYSFSLSANAYGDIDHPFEILNAAQEAAVHFALSAAQGPAASAGFSFEGFTAQAVNFLGRTDEGNAHIRYGIDPELDGGRVSDFPGDIVGTGEADDGDVWFGGQLSWAGSETYAQAGNAHWHIALHETGHALGLKHGHQDYNGFDALPFNQDSYEFTVMTYRTFVGSSPHTLRHWQEVGDVDFPQTFMILDIAALQYMYGANFTINADDTVYSWTPDSGDTFVNGEVGIDAAGHVIFATLWDGGGFDTYDLSAYSDDLIIDLTPGGGSIFSADQLSHLGQDNFASANIYNAWQYQGDARSLIEMAIGGDGHDHFTGNDADNVFYGGRGDDVFDGGGGADNRVTYDGAREAYTILRHDDGSLTVSHDIWGTDTLINIDHIIFSKTETWLDVDDILSEVSEPVISRKIDVTGLSAEGFEESHEYDDAAPIDDFYM
;
A
#
# COMPACT_ATOMS: atom_id res chain seq x y z
N MET A 1 10.22 -12.52 -33.32
CA MET A 1 9.35 -11.36 -33.64
C MET A 1 8.34 -11.32 -32.54
N SER A 2 8.61 -10.51 -31.56
CA SER A 2 7.77 -10.27 -30.41
C SER A 2 6.60 -9.39 -30.80
N GLY A 3 5.48 -9.53 -30.13
CA GLY A 3 4.47 -8.49 -29.92
C GLY A 3 3.87 -7.76 -31.14
N THR A 4 3.90 -8.32 -32.33
CA THR A 4 3.20 -7.73 -33.49
C THR A 4 1.69 -7.88 -33.33
N GLY A 5 1.11 -7.04 -32.49
CA GLY A 5 -0.33 -7.03 -32.22
C GLY A 5 -0.68 -6.39 -30.89
N ASN A 6 0.29 -6.21 -30.01
CA ASN A 6 0.08 -5.53 -28.73
C ASN A 6 -0.21 -4.05 -28.99
N ARG A 7 -1.29 -3.55 -28.40
CA ARG A 7 -1.70 -2.16 -28.57
C ARG A 7 -1.40 -1.38 -27.32
N SER A 8 -0.75 -0.25 -27.51
CA SER A 8 -0.65 0.78 -26.49
C SER A 8 -1.40 2.04 -26.90
N VAL A 9 -1.82 2.80 -25.95
CA VAL A 9 -2.50 4.08 -26.14
C VAL A 9 -1.86 5.16 -25.29
N VAL A 10 -2.01 6.41 -25.75
CA VAL A 10 -1.54 7.57 -25.02
C VAL A 10 -2.41 7.78 -23.77
N THR A 11 -1.77 7.77 -22.61
CA THR A 11 -2.38 8.18 -21.37
C THR A 11 -2.42 9.70 -21.28
N ARG A 12 -3.57 10.28 -21.03
CA ARG A 12 -3.72 11.72 -20.80
C ARG A 12 -3.43 12.04 -19.34
N ARG A 13 -3.20 13.33 -19.04
CA ARG A 13 -3.13 13.80 -17.66
C ARG A 13 -4.46 13.56 -16.95
N SER A 14 -4.40 13.06 -15.73
CA SER A 14 -5.58 12.82 -14.87
C SER A 14 -6.20 14.12 -14.36
N GLY A 15 -5.39 15.17 -14.25
CA GLY A 15 -5.73 16.43 -13.59
C GLY A 15 -5.40 16.43 -12.10
N ASN A 16 -4.94 15.30 -11.55
CA ASN A 16 -4.36 15.18 -10.22
C ASN A 16 -2.83 15.07 -10.37
N GLY A 17 -2.10 16.08 -9.87
CA GLY A 17 -0.65 16.13 -10.02
C GLY A 17 0.11 14.98 -9.34
N LEU A 18 -0.48 14.32 -8.33
CA LEU A 18 0.11 13.16 -7.67
C LEU A 18 -0.01 11.90 -8.53
N ILE A 19 -1.17 11.65 -9.14
CA ILE A 19 -1.34 10.58 -10.12
C ILE A 19 -0.45 10.83 -11.33
N ASP A 20 -0.50 12.06 -11.88
CA ASP A 20 0.30 12.44 -13.05
C ASP A 20 1.82 12.30 -12.78
N GLY A 21 2.23 12.47 -11.52
CA GLY A 21 3.63 12.42 -11.09
C GLY A 21 4.31 11.06 -11.25
N VAL A 22 3.53 9.98 -11.43
CA VAL A 22 4.05 8.62 -11.68
C VAL A 22 3.63 8.06 -13.04
N LEU A 23 2.87 8.79 -13.88
CA LEU A 23 2.45 8.35 -15.21
C LEU A 23 3.54 8.62 -16.25
N VAL A 24 3.84 7.63 -17.11
CA VAL A 24 4.74 7.79 -18.25
C VAL A 24 4.06 8.43 -19.48
N GLY A 25 2.74 8.35 -19.56
CA GLY A 25 1.95 8.87 -20.68
C GLY A 25 1.54 7.84 -21.72
N ALA A 26 1.75 6.56 -21.46
CA ALA A 26 1.26 5.43 -22.29
C ALA A 26 0.88 4.25 -21.41
N HIS A 27 -0.02 3.39 -21.90
CA HIS A 27 -0.39 2.12 -21.27
C HIS A 27 -0.88 1.13 -22.33
N TRP A 28 -0.99 -0.14 -21.96
CA TRP A 28 -1.55 -1.19 -22.83
C TRP A 28 -3.06 -1.01 -23.00
N ASP A 29 -3.57 -1.22 -24.24
CA ASP A 29 -5.01 -1.09 -24.59
C ASP A 29 -5.59 -2.42 -25.08
N ASP A 30 -4.95 -3.53 -24.78
CA ASP A 30 -5.47 -4.85 -25.09
C ASP A 30 -6.43 -5.31 -23.97
N GLU A 31 -7.45 -6.10 -24.34
CA GLU A 31 -8.44 -6.65 -23.40
C GLU A 31 -7.78 -7.48 -22.30
N ILE A 32 -6.67 -8.15 -22.62
CA ILE A 32 -5.90 -8.98 -21.71
C ILE A 32 -4.42 -8.65 -21.87
N ILE A 33 -3.75 -8.28 -20.80
CA ILE A 33 -2.30 -8.15 -20.77
C ILE A 33 -1.70 -9.54 -20.57
N HIS A 34 -0.89 -9.98 -21.53
CA HIS A 34 -0.19 -11.25 -21.47
C HIS A 34 1.23 -11.07 -20.96
N TYR A 35 1.68 -11.95 -20.06
CA TYR A 35 3.06 -11.98 -19.62
C TYR A 35 3.66 -13.39 -19.68
N SER A 36 4.99 -13.47 -19.76
CA SER A 36 5.71 -14.74 -19.86
C SER A 36 7.07 -14.69 -19.20
N PHE A 37 7.58 -15.85 -18.82
CA PHE A 37 8.96 -16.03 -18.35
C PHE A 37 9.78 -16.69 -19.44
N SER A 38 10.74 -15.98 -20.01
CA SER A 38 11.51 -16.47 -21.15
C SER A 38 12.46 -17.59 -20.75
N LEU A 39 12.62 -18.59 -21.64
CA LEU A 39 13.56 -19.70 -21.46
C LEU A 39 14.87 -19.50 -22.22
N SER A 40 14.94 -18.54 -23.12
CA SER A 40 16.15 -18.30 -23.90
C SER A 40 16.26 -16.86 -24.39
N ALA A 41 17.50 -16.42 -24.61
CA ALA A 41 17.79 -15.14 -25.24
C ALA A 41 17.10 -14.94 -26.60
N ASN A 42 16.79 -16.02 -27.33
CA ASN A 42 16.16 -15.95 -28.66
C ASN A 42 14.75 -15.34 -28.62
N ALA A 43 14.08 -15.33 -27.46
CA ALA A 43 12.80 -14.67 -27.27
C ALA A 43 12.86 -13.16 -27.52
N TYR A 44 13.98 -12.56 -27.22
CA TYR A 44 14.21 -11.12 -27.27
C TYR A 44 14.88 -10.64 -28.58
N GLY A 45 15.15 -11.55 -29.53
CA GLY A 45 15.88 -11.22 -30.75
C GLY A 45 17.40 -11.12 -30.51
N ASP A 46 18.04 -10.13 -31.10
CA ASP A 46 19.47 -9.89 -30.93
C ASP A 46 19.68 -9.01 -29.67
N ILE A 47 19.86 -9.64 -28.50
CA ILE A 47 20.30 -8.95 -27.28
C ILE A 47 21.83 -8.92 -27.23
N ASP A 48 22.39 -7.84 -26.73
CA ASP A 48 23.83 -7.59 -26.64
C ASP A 48 24.44 -7.90 -25.27
N HIS A 49 23.64 -8.52 -24.37
CA HIS A 49 24.03 -8.90 -23.01
C HIS A 49 23.72 -10.38 -22.72
N PRO A 50 24.34 -10.98 -21.70
CA PRO A 50 24.05 -12.32 -21.24
C PRO A 50 22.59 -12.49 -20.80
N PHE A 51 22.10 -13.73 -20.80
CA PHE A 51 20.73 -14.07 -20.42
C PHE A 51 20.72 -15.24 -19.44
N GLU A 52 19.92 -15.11 -18.37
CA GLU A 52 19.55 -16.21 -17.46
C GLU A 52 18.04 -16.24 -17.25
N ILE A 53 17.52 -17.38 -16.79
CA ILE A 53 16.11 -17.58 -16.49
C ILE A 53 15.79 -17.18 -15.05
N LEU A 54 14.57 -16.71 -14.80
CA LEU A 54 14.11 -16.43 -13.46
C LEU A 54 14.11 -17.70 -12.59
N ASN A 55 14.47 -17.54 -11.32
CA ASN A 55 14.24 -18.55 -10.32
C ASN A 55 12.78 -18.50 -9.80
N ALA A 56 12.37 -19.56 -9.06
CA ALA A 56 10.99 -19.69 -8.60
C ALA A 56 10.51 -18.55 -7.68
N ALA A 57 11.41 -17.95 -6.90
CA ALA A 57 11.04 -16.83 -6.03
C ALA A 57 10.81 -15.53 -6.83
N GLN A 58 11.63 -15.27 -7.85
CA GLN A 58 11.42 -14.14 -8.76
C GLN A 58 10.12 -14.30 -9.55
N GLU A 59 9.83 -15.52 -10.02
CA GLU A 59 8.55 -15.81 -10.68
C GLU A 59 7.37 -15.58 -9.74
N ALA A 60 7.48 -15.99 -8.48
CA ALA A 60 6.45 -15.77 -7.48
C ALA A 60 6.21 -14.27 -7.21
N ALA A 61 7.27 -13.47 -7.16
CA ALA A 61 7.16 -12.01 -7.01
C ALA A 61 6.44 -11.36 -8.21
N VAL A 62 6.76 -11.77 -9.44
CA VAL A 62 6.05 -11.29 -10.63
C VAL A 62 4.59 -11.73 -10.65
N HIS A 63 4.31 -12.98 -10.29
CA HIS A 63 2.93 -13.46 -10.16
C HIS A 63 2.14 -12.65 -9.14
N PHE A 64 2.73 -12.37 -7.97
CA PHE A 64 2.11 -11.51 -6.97
C PHE A 64 1.87 -10.09 -7.50
N ALA A 65 2.86 -9.50 -8.18
CA ALA A 65 2.73 -8.13 -8.70
C ALA A 65 1.61 -8.01 -9.76
N LEU A 66 1.43 -9.02 -10.60
CA LEU A 66 0.55 -8.94 -11.76
C LEU A 66 -0.81 -9.61 -11.55
N SER A 67 -0.86 -10.83 -11.01
CA SER A 67 -2.02 -11.69 -11.18
C SER A 67 -2.65 -12.17 -9.88
N ALA A 68 -3.90 -11.82 -9.67
CA ALA A 68 -4.71 -12.33 -8.57
C ALA A 68 -4.94 -13.85 -8.64
N ALA A 69 -4.90 -14.43 -9.85
CA ALA A 69 -5.17 -15.87 -10.07
C ALA A 69 -3.93 -16.76 -9.85
N GLN A 70 -2.74 -16.21 -9.84
CA GLN A 70 -1.46 -16.95 -9.80
C GLN A 70 -0.73 -16.86 -8.45
N GLY A 71 -1.11 -15.91 -7.61
CA GLY A 71 -0.56 -15.73 -6.27
C GLY A 71 -1.25 -16.61 -5.21
N PRO A 72 -0.91 -16.49 -3.94
CA PRO A 72 -1.76 -16.94 -2.85
C PRO A 72 -3.19 -16.42 -3.07
N ALA A 73 -4.20 -17.26 -2.86
CA ALA A 73 -5.60 -16.90 -3.16
C ALA A 73 -6.06 -15.61 -2.44
N ALA A 74 -5.45 -15.30 -1.30
CA ALA A 74 -5.71 -14.10 -0.50
C ALA A 74 -4.93 -12.86 -0.96
N SER A 75 -4.00 -12.94 -1.93
CA SER A 75 -3.23 -11.78 -2.43
C SER A 75 -3.99 -10.93 -3.45
N ALA A 76 -5.22 -11.29 -3.79
CA ALA A 76 -5.99 -10.68 -4.85
C ALA A 76 -6.07 -9.14 -4.77
N GLY A 77 -6.30 -8.58 -3.58
CA GLY A 77 -6.36 -7.13 -3.35
C GLY A 77 -5.01 -6.40 -3.44
N PHE A 78 -3.91 -7.12 -3.54
CA PHE A 78 -2.54 -6.59 -3.58
C PHE A 78 -1.90 -6.65 -4.97
N SER A 79 -2.43 -7.44 -5.89
CA SER A 79 -1.94 -7.59 -7.27
C SER A 79 -2.53 -6.54 -8.21
N PHE A 80 -1.84 -6.28 -9.34
CA PHE A 80 -2.34 -5.40 -10.39
C PHE A 80 -3.74 -5.81 -10.87
N GLU A 81 -3.98 -7.09 -11.20
CA GLU A 81 -5.30 -7.62 -11.57
C GLU A 81 -6.29 -7.53 -10.39
N GLY A 82 -5.79 -7.58 -9.14
CA GLY A 82 -6.61 -7.48 -7.94
C GLY A 82 -7.18 -6.08 -7.74
N PHE A 83 -6.40 -5.04 -7.93
CA PHE A 83 -6.87 -3.67 -7.72
C PHE A 83 -7.25 -2.92 -9.01
N THR A 84 -7.00 -3.48 -10.22
CA THR A 84 -7.46 -2.91 -11.50
C THR A 84 -8.46 -3.80 -12.21
N ALA A 85 -9.30 -3.21 -13.07
CA ALA A 85 -10.24 -3.94 -13.92
C ALA A 85 -9.57 -4.66 -15.11
N GLN A 86 -8.25 -4.53 -15.26
CA GLN A 86 -7.50 -5.11 -16.36
C GLN A 86 -7.21 -6.59 -16.11
N ALA A 87 -7.67 -7.44 -16.99
CA ALA A 87 -7.32 -8.85 -16.93
C ALA A 87 -5.87 -9.09 -17.35
N VAL A 88 -5.20 -10.02 -16.69
CA VAL A 88 -3.87 -10.51 -17.06
C VAL A 88 -3.88 -12.01 -17.30
N ASN A 89 -2.95 -12.50 -18.11
CA ASN A 89 -2.84 -13.92 -18.39
C ASN A 89 -1.39 -14.36 -18.53
N PHE A 90 -1.02 -15.36 -17.77
CA PHE A 90 0.30 -15.97 -17.86
C PHE A 90 0.36 -16.97 -19.02
N LEU A 91 1.22 -16.72 -20.00
CA LEU A 91 1.41 -17.57 -21.18
C LEU A 91 2.35 -18.75 -20.97
N GLY A 92 2.92 -18.86 -19.77
CA GLY A 92 3.94 -19.88 -19.50
C GLY A 92 5.32 -19.45 -19.99
N ARG A 93 6.11 -20.43 -20.46
CA ARG A 93 7.49 -20.26 -20.85
C ARG A 93 7.76 -20.53 -22.33
N THR A 94 6.75 -20.78 -23.13
CA THR A 94 6.89 -21.26 -24.53
C THR A 94 6.15 -20.43 -25.55
N ASP A 95 5.31 -19.49 -25.15
CA ASP A 95 4.53 -18.62 -26.05
C ASP A 95 4.92 -17.15 -25.89
N GLU A 96 6.21 -16.90 -25.79
CA GLU A 96 6.81 -15.60 -25.51
C GLU A 96 6.52 -14.55 -26.60
N GLY A 97 6.30 -14.99 -27.85
CA GLY A 97 6.05 -14.11 -28.99
C GLY A 97 4.70 -13.37 -28.95
N ASN A 98 3.79 -13.75 -28.03
CA ASN A 98 2.48 -13.14 -27.85
C ASN A 98 2.36 -12.37 -26.52
N ALA A 99 3.43 -12.31 -25.70
CA ALA A 99 3.41 -11.60 -24.44
C ALA A 99 3.59 -10.09 -24.66
N HIS A 100 2.90 -9.28 -23.84
CA HIS A 100 3.13 -7.85 -23.71
C HIS A 100 4.37 -7.60 -22.84
N ILE A 101 4.51 -8.38 -21.79
CA ILE A 101 5.58 -8.25 -20.79
C ILE A 101 6.34 -9.58 -20.75
N ARG A 102 7.63 -9.53 -21.01
CA ARG A 102 8.52 -10.69 -20.93
C ARG A 102 9.57 -10.43 -19.86
N TYR A 103 9.85 -11.43 -19.06
CA TYR A 103 10.80 -11.33 -17.94
C TYR A 103 12.02 -12.20 -18.20
N GLY A 104 13.20 -11.63 -18.00
CA GLY A 104 14.49 -12.30 -18.08
C GLY A 104 15.47 -11.77 -17.04
N ILE A 105 16.63 -12.42 -16.92
CA ILE A 105 17.74 -11.95 -16.10
C ILE A 105 18.89 -11.55 -17.01
N ASP A 106 19.43 -10.36 -16.76
CA ASP A 106 20.75 -9.94 -17.22
C ASP A 106 21.73 -10.09 -16.05
N PRO A 107 22.59 -11.12 -16.06
CA PRO A 107 23.50 -11.38 -14.94
C PRO A 107 24.59 -10.31 -14.74
N GLU A 108 24.77 -9.40 -15.68
CA GLU A 108 25.73 -8.29 -15.59
C GLU A 108 25.08 -6.99 -15.08
N LEU A 109 23.75 -6.91 -15.06
CA LEU A 109 23.01 -5.76 -14.57
C LEU A 109 23.04 -5.71 -13.05
N ASP A 110 23.21 -4.50 -12.48
CA ASP A 110 23.08 -4.23 -11.05
C ASP A 110 21.72 -3.52 -10.81
N GLY A 111 20.72 -4.28 -10.37
CA GLY A 111 19.35 -3.78 -10.17
C GLY A 111 18.33 -4.41 -11.11
N GLY A 112 17.53 -3.60 -11.75
CA GLY A 112 16.53 -3.98 -12.74
C GLY A 112 16.41 -2.93 -13.84
N ARG A 113 15.73 -3.26 -14.92
CA ARG A 113 15.33 -2.30 -15.96
C ARG A 113 14.14 -2.82 -16.77
N VAL A 114 13.38 -1.91 -17.34
CA VAL A 114 12.52 -2.18 -18.48
C VAL A 114 13.26 -1.79 -19.77
N SER A 115 13.07 -2.54 -20.86
CA SER A 115 13.67 -2.17 -22.15
C SER A 115 13.07 -0.89 -22.71
N ASP A 116 11.72 -0.80 -22.69
CA ASP A 116 10.96 0.42 -22.96
C ASP A 116 9.58 0.33 -22.30
N PHE A 117 8.90 1.47 -22.21
CA PHE A 117 7.54 1.59 -21.69
C PHE A 117 6.50 1.00 -22.65
N PRO A 118 5.23 0.80 -22.24
CA PRO A 118 4.18 0.34 -23.12
C PRO A 118 4.05 1.21 -24.37
N GLY A 119 4.39 0.66 -25.54
CA GLY A 119 4.38 1.32 -26.82
C GLY A 119 5.22 2.57 -26.85
N ASP A 120 6.29 2.56 -27.60
CA ASP A 120 7.16 3.74 -27.77
C ASP A 120 6.30 5.01 -27.84
N ILE A 121 6.48 5.89 -26.86
CA ILE A 121 5.80 7.19 -26.75
C ILE A 121 6.04 8.03 -28.03
N VAL A 122 7.00 7.65 -28.83
CA VAL A 122 7.40 8.28 -30.11
C VAL A 122 6.80 7.58 -31.33
N GLY A 123 6.09 6.46 -31.17
CA GLY A 123 5.19 5.95 -32.23
C GLY A 123 5.71 4.83 -33.11
N THR A 124 6.64 4.02 -32.67
CA THR A 124 7.14 2.88 -33.47
C THR A 124 6.78 1.51 -32.90
N GLY A 125 6.32 1.38 -31.65
CA GLY A 125 5.99 0.09 -31.03
C GLY A 125 7.06 -0.96 -31.33
N GLU A 126 8.15 -0.95 -30.59
CA GLU A 126 9.25 -1.89 -30.82
C GLU A 126 8.89 -3.27 -30.25
N ALA A 127 9.68 -4.24 -30.62
CA ALA A 127 9.44 -5.62 -30.24
C ALA A 127 9.78 -5.93 -28.77
N ASP A 128 10.46 -5.03 -28.09
CA ASP A 128 10.96 -5.11 -26.74
C ASP A 128 10.24 -4.17 -25.75
N ASP A 129 9.22 -3.43 -26.21
CA ASP A 129 8.36 -2.66 -25.33
C ASP A 129 7.78 -3.55 -24.22
N GLY A 130 7.94 -3.14 -22.96
CA GLY A 130 7.49 -3.87 -21.79
C GLY A 130 8.37 -5.06 -21.38
N ASP A 131 9.54 -5.30 -22.01
CA ASP A 131 10.48 -6.31 -21.57
C ASP A 131 11.17 -5.90 -20.25
N VAL A 132 11.09 -6.76 -19.27
CA VAL A 132 11.67 -6.57 -17.94
C VAL A 132 12.89 -7.44 -17.75
N TRP A 133 13.96 -6.80 -17.27
CA TRP A 133 15.23 -7.43 -16.97
C TRP A 133 15.56 -7.28 -15.50
N PHE A 134 15.70 -8.39 -14.79
CA PHE A 134 16.23 -8.38 -13.44
C PHE A 134 17.75 -8.54 -13.49
N GLY A 135 18.45 -7.80 -12.64
CA GLY A 135 19.89 -7.93 -12.50
C GLY A 135 20.30 -9.22 -11.81
N GLY A 136 21.39 -9.82 -12.27
CA GLY A 136 22.04 -10.92 -11.56
C GLY A 136 22.85 -10.44 -10.35
N GLN A 137 23.02 -9.13 -10.20
CA GLN A 137 23.75 -8.51 -9.11
C GLN A 137 22.90 -7.43 -8.47
N LEU A 138 22.85 -7.43 -7.15
CA LEU A 138 22.31 -6.35 -6.35
C LEU A 138 23.37 -5.92 -5.36
N SER A 139 24.31 -5.11 -5.84
CA SER A 139 25.47 -4.69 -5.04
C SER A 139 25.10 -3.87 -3.80
N TRP A 140 23.89 -3.35 -3.80
CA TRP A 140 23.31 -2.51 -2.74
C TRP A 140 22.31 -3.26 -1.84
N ALA A 141 21.82 -4.43 -2.25
CA ALA A 141 20.98 -5.28 -1.43
C ALA A 141 21.82 -6.11 -0.44
N GLY A 142 21.19 -6.61 0.60
CA GLY A 142 21.78 -7.55 1.53
C GLY A 142 22.21 -8.88 0.89
N SER A 143 22.50 -9.88 1.71
CA SER A 143 22.95 -11.19 1.22
C SER A 143 21.81 -12.07 0.69
N GLU A 144 20.58 -11.57 0.67
CA GLU A 144 19.40 -12.29 0.19
C GLU A 144 19.52 -12.57 -1.32
N THR A 145 19.24 -13.79 -1.71
CA THR A 145 19.33 -14.24 -3.11
C THR A 145 17.99 -14.62 -3.71
N TYR A 146 16.90 -14.35 -3.00
CA TYR A 146 15.54 -14.69 -3.39
C TYR A 146 14.58 -13.52 -3.13
N ALA A 147 13.57 -13.38 -3.98
CA ALA A 147 12.53 -12.38 -3.80
C ALA A 147 11.50 -12.86 -2.78
N GLN A 148 11.26 -12.06 -1.73
CA GLN A 148 10.19 -12.24 -0.75
C GLN A 148 9.67 -10.88 -0.31
N ALA A 149 8.38 -10.77 0.01
CA ALA A 149 7.72 -9.49 0.25
C ALA A 149 8.45 -8.65 1.31
N GLY A 150 8.81 -7.43 0.93
CA GLY A 150 9.56 -6.49 1.76
C GLY A 150 11.07 -6.52 1.57
N ASN A 151 11.66 -7.42 0.78
CA ASN A 151 13.09 -7.36 0.49
C ASN A 151 13.40 -6.64 -0.85
N ALA A 152 14.68 -6.32 -1.07
CA ALA A 152 15.12 -5.58 -2.24
C ALA A 152 14.79 -6.25 -3.58
N HIS A 153 14.92 -7.58 -3.68
CA HIS A 153 14.60 -8.32 -4.91
C HIS A 153 13.10 -8.29 -5.23
N TRP A 154 12.26 -8.30 -4.21
CA TRP A 154 10.83 -8.12 -4.34
C TRP A 154 10.48 -6.71 -4.79
N HIS A 155 11.10 -5.71 -4.17
CA HIS A 155 10.90 -4.30 -4.55
C HIS A 155 11.22 -4.05 -6.01
N ILE A 156 12.34 -4.60 -6.53
CA ILE A 156 12.68 -4.51 -7.96
C ILE A 156 11.60 -5.16 -8.83
N ALA A 157 11.05 -6.31 -8.42
CA ALA A 157 10.00 -6.94 -9.19
C ALA A 157 8.74 -6.06 -9.30
N LEU A 158 8.35 -5.37 -8.22
CA LEU A 158 7.26 -4.37 -8.25
C LEU A 158 7.62 -3.17 -9.12
N HIS A 159 8.81 -2.60 -8.93
CA HIS A 159 9.30 -1.39 -9.62
C HIS A 159 9.34 -1.59 -11.14
N GLU A 160 10.04 -2.62 -11.61
CA GLU A 160 10.19 -2.87 -13.05
C GLU A 160 8.86 -3.29 -13.69
N THR A 161 8.03 -4.04 -12.96
CA THR A 161 6.66 -4.33 -13.41
C THR A 161 5.83 -3.06 -13.53
N GLY A 162 6.00 -2.10 -12.60
CA GLY A 162 5.37 -0.78 -12.66
C GLY A 162 5.73 -0.03 -13.94
N HIS A 163 7.01 -0.03 -14.33
CA HIS A 163 7.45 0.53 -15.61
C HIS A 163 6.80 -0.16 -16.81
N ALA A 164 6.78 -1.48 -16.82
CA ALA A 164 6.16 -2.26 -17.90
C ALA A 164 4.63 -2.04 -18.00
N LEU A 165 4.00 -1.54 -16.94
CA LEU A 165 2.59 -1.17 -16.89
C LEU A 165 2.32 0.32 -17.22
N GLY A 166 3.36 1.15 -17.36
CA GLY A 166 3.22 2.56 -17.74
C GLY A 166 3.46 3.57 -16.63
N LEU A 167 4.16 3.18 -15.56
CA LEU A 167 4.61 4.09 -14.51
C LEU A 167 6.04 4.57 -14.78
N LYS A 168 6.34 5.82 -14.40
CA LYS A 168 7.69 6.41 -14.42
C LYS A 168 8.19 6.68 -13.01
N HIS A 169 9.48 6.97 -12.89
CA HIS A 169 10.05 7.41 -11.60
C HIS A 169 9.35 8.68 -11.09
N GLY A 170 9.00 8.66 -9.80
CA GLY A 170 8.33 9.79 -9.14
C GLY A 170 9.16 11.06 -9.12
N HIS A 171 10.48 10.95 -9.01
CA HIS A 171 11.43 12.07 -8.93
C HIS A 171 11.80 12.71 -10.28
N GLN A 172 11.27 12.22 -11.40
CA GLN A 172 11.65 12.66 -12.76
C GLN A 172 10.50 13.28 -13.52
N ASP A 173 10.79 14.37 -14.24
CA ASP A 173 9.91 14.85 -15.31
C ASP A 173 10.10 13.96 -16.53
N TYR A 174 9.01 13.50 -17.12
CA TYR A 174 9.07 12.65 -18.32
C TYR A 174 7.86 12.88 -19.23
N ASN A 175 8.10 12.97 -20.54
CA ASN A 175 7.06 13.04 -21.58
C ASN A 175 5.95 14.08 -21.30
N GLY A 176 6.30 15.21 -20.69
CA GLY A 176 5.35 16.26 -20.33
C GLY A 176 4.57 16.01 -19.04
N PHE A 177 4.87 14.96 -18.30
CA PHE A 177 4.41 14.72 -16.94
C PHE A 177 5.47 15.17 -15.94
N ASP A 178 5.08 16.04 -15.02
CA ASP A 178 5.98 16.60 -14.02
C ASP A 178 6.35 15.54 -12.96
N ALA A 179 7.47 15.71 -12.26
CA ALA A 179 7.83 14.93 -11.10
C ALA A 179 6.81 15.10 -9.95
N LEU A 180 6.79 14.16 -9.02
CA LEU A 180 6.03 14.28 -7.78
C LEU A 180 6.51 15.51 -6.98
N PRO A 181 5.61 16.18 -6.24
CA PRO A 181 6.01 17.13 -5.22
C PRO A 181 6.95 16.47 -4.21
N PHE A 182 7.99 17.18 -3.80
CA PHE A 182 9.06 16.65 -2.95
C PHE A 182 8.58 15.97 -1.66
N ASN A 183 7.50 16.47 -1.07
CA ASN A 183 6.88 15.92 0.14
C ASN A 183 5.95 14.73 -0.10
N GLN A 184 5.86 14.25 -1.33
CA GLN A 184 5.05 13.10 -1.74
C GLN A 184 5.89 12.10 -2.56
N ASP A 185 7.20 12.28 -2.57
CA ASP A 185 8.15 11.47 -3.33
C ASP A 185 9.00 10.63 -2.36
N SER A 186 8.48 9.50 -1.94
CA SER A 186 9.15 8.49 -1.12
C SER A 186 8.47 7.12 -1.24
N TYR A 187 9.10 6.08 -0.68
CA TYR A 187 8.55 4.72 -0.64
C TYR A 187 7.18 4.63 0.05
N GLU A 188 6.83 5.57 0.90
CA GLU A 188 5.50 5.61 1.51
C GLU A 188 4.38 5.87 0.50
N PHE A 189 4.71 6.48 -0.65
CA PHE A 189 3.71 6.88 -1.66
C PHE A 189 3.80 6.08 -2.95
N THR A 190 5.01 5.65 -3.35
CA THR A 190 5.24 4.98 -4.63
C THR A 190 6.49 4.11 -4.61
N VAL A 191 6.40 2.92 -5.19
CA VAL A 191 7.57 2.06 -5.43
C VAL A 191 8.45 2.60 -6.57
N MET A 192 7.95 3.58 -7.35
CA MET A 192 8.63 4.11 -8.54
C MET A 192 9.65 5.20 -8.22
N THR A 193 9.88 5.54 -6.97
CA THR A 193 10.88 6.54 -6.60
C THR A 193 12.21 5.92 -6.18
N TYR A 194 13.28 6.71 -6.25
CA TYR A 194 14.58 6.38 -5.65
C TYR A 194 14.77 7.01 -4.27
N ARG A 195 13.76 7.73 -3.78
CA ARG A 195 13.77 8.32 -2.44
C ARG A 195 13.17 7.36 -1.45
N THR A 196 13.96 6.88 -0.52
CA THR A 196 13.49 5.96 0.51
C THR A 196 12.57 6.65 1.52
N PHE A 197 12.86 7.93 1.85
CA PHE A 197 12.02 8.79 2.71
C PHE A 197 11.92 10.19 2.11
N VAL A 198 10.91 10.96 2.52
CA VAL A 198 10.74 12.36 2.11
C VAL A 198 11.97 13.16 2.49
N GLY A 199 12.63 13.74 1.49
CA GLY A 199 13.86 14.51 1.70
C GLY A 199 15.15 13.76 1.40
N SER A 200 15.11 12.44 1.19
CA SER A 200 16.30 11.69 0.76
C SER A 200 16.70 12.05 -0.68
N SER A 201 17.99 11.86 -1.00
CA SER A 201 18.48 12.12 -2.35
C SER A 201 18.18 10.93 -3.27
N PRO A 202 17.64 11.14 -4.50
CA PRO A 202 17.44 10.05 -5.46
C PRO A 202 18.72 9.55 -6.10
N HIS A 203 19.88 10.19 -5.80
CA HIS A 203 21.15 9.91 -6.47
C HIS A 203 22.17 9.17 -5.61
N THR A 204 21.83 8.77 -4.39
CA THR A 204 22.78 8.10 -3.50
C THR A 204 22.35 6.66 -3.23
N LEU A 205 23.03 5.70 -3.87
CA LEU A 205 22.97 4.27 -3.54
C LEU A 205 23.15 4.01 -2.02
N ARG A 206 23.80 4.95 -1.33
CA ARG A 206 24.01 4.86 0.12
C ARG A 206 22.69 4.82 0.90
N HIS A 207 21.66 5.55 0.47
CA HIS A 207 20.37 5.53 1.17
C HIS A 207 19.69 4.16 1.06
N TRP A 208 19.77 3.50 -0.09
CA TRP A 208 19.26 2.16 -0.25
C TRP A 208 20.01 1.12 0.58
N GLN A 209 21.31 1.29 0.77
CA GLN A 209 22.12 0.46 1.67
C GLN A 209 21.83 0.71 3.15
N GLU A 210 21.18 1.81 3.49
CA GLU A 210 20.75 2.16 4.85
C GLU A 210 19.32 1.70 5.16
N VAL A 211 18.53 1.32 4.14
CA VAL A 211 17.26 0.59 4.30
C VAL A 211 17.58 -0.81 4.79
N GLY A 212 16.82 -1.33 5.72
CA GLY A 212 17.03 -2.71 6.22
C GLY A 212 16.74 -3.76 5.16
N ASP A 213 17.22 -4.98 5.36
CA ASP A 213 17.10 -6.07 4.39
C ASP A 213 15.64 -6.46 4.07
N VAL A 214 14.69 -6.08 4.94
CA VAL A 214 13.25 -6.42 4.85
C VAL A 214 12.34 -5.20 4.98
N ASP A 215 12.87 -4.00 4.77
CA ASP A 215 12.19 -2.73 5.00
C ASP A 215 11.67 -2.06 3.71
N PHE A 216 11.62 -2.79 2.59
CA PHE A 216 11.06 -2.29 1.34
C PHE A 216 9.54 -2.47 1.27
N PRO A 217 8.82 -1.68 0.43
CA PRO A 217 7.39 -1.88 0.19
C PRO A 217 7.05 -3.32 -0.21
N GLN A 218 6.01 -3.86 0.39
CA GLN A 218 5.52 -5.21 0.13
C GLN A 218 4.53 -5.27 -1.05
N THR A 219 3.92 -4.12 -1.39
CA THR A 219 2.92 -3.96 -2.46
C THR A 219 3.24 -2.74 -3.30
N PHE A 220 2.52 -2.55 -4.41
CA PHE A 220 2.36 -1.21 -4.98
C PHE A 220 1.79 -0.27 -3.92
N MET A 221 2.25 0.99 -3.90
CA MET A 221 1.85 1.96 -2.90
C MET A 221 0.71 2.87 -3.41
N ILE A 222 0.22 3.75 -2.57
CA ILE A 222 -1.00 4.55 -2.81
C ILE A 222 -1.03 5.19 -4.20
N LEU A 223 0.07 5.84 -4.62
CA LEU A 223 0.10 6.57 -5.90
C LEU A 223 0.24 5.63 -7.09
N ASP A 224 0.92 4.50 -6.92
CA ASP A 224 1.02 3.47 -7.96
C ASP A 224 -0.36 2.88 -8.24
N ILE A 225 -1.08 2.46 -7.19
CA ILE A 225 -2.44 1.92 -7.29
C ILE A 225 -3.36 2.94 -7.95
N ALA A 226 -3.35 4.20 -7.49
CA ALA A 226 -4.20 5.25 -8.05
C ALA A 226 -3.89 5.53 -9.53
N ALA A 227 -2.62 5.53 -9.93
CA ALA A 227 -2.21 5.73 -11.32
C ALA A 227 -2.56 4.54 -12.21
N LEU A 228 -2.36 3.32 -11.72
CA LEU A 228 -2.73 2.10 -12.44
C LEU A 228 -4.26 2.00 -12.58
N GLN A 229 -5.02 2.30 -11.55
CA GLN A 229 -6.49 2.38 -11.65
C GLN A 229 -6.96 3.48 -12.59
N TYR A 230 -6.26 4.62 -12.64
CA TYR A 230 -6.57 5.67 -13.61
C TYR A 230 -6.43 5.18 -15.06
N MET A 231 -5.39 4.39 -15.36
CA MET A 231 -5.14 3.86 -16.70
C MET A 231 -6.06 2.68 -17.06
N TYR A 232 -6.29 1.78 -16.11
CA TYR A 232 -6.87 0.46 -16.36
C TYR A 232 -8.24 0.24 -15.68
N GLY A 233 -8.76 1.24 -14.94
CA GLY A 233 -9.99 1.12 -14.14
C GLY A 233 -9.75 0.37 -12.83
N ALA A 234 -10.67 0.48 -11.87
CA ALA A 234 -10.62 -0.21 -10.58
C ALA A 234 -11.38 -1.53 -10.62
N ASN A 235 -10.89 -2.54 -9.90
CA ASN A 235 -11.56 -3.83 -9.74
C ASN A 235 -12.40 -3.83 -8.45
N PHE A 236 -13.71 -3.89 -8.60
CA PHE A 236 -14.67 -4.00 -7.51
C PHE A 236 -15.29 -5.40 -7.40
N THR A 237 -14.65 -6.40 -7.98
CA THR A 237 -15.11 -7.80 -7.92
C THR A 237 -14.21 -8.69 -7.07
N ILE A 238 -13.04 -8.17 -6.72
CA ILE A 238 -12.07 -8.84 -5.86
C ILE A 238 -12.37 -8.47 -4.41
N ASN A 239 -12.36 -9.45 -3.51
CA ASN A 239 -12.71 -9.29 -2.11
C ASN A 239 -14.05 -8.52 -1.93
N ALA A 240 -15.03 -8.79 -2.81
CA ALA A 240 -16.29 -8.08 -2.86
C ALA A 240 -17.34 -8.62 -1.86
N ASP A 241 -17.02 -9.67 -1.14
CA ASP A 241 -17.73 -10.20 0.02
C ASP A 241 -16.99 -9.73 1.28
N ASP A 242 -17.64 -9.80 2.44
CA ASP A 242 -17.09 -9.39 3.72
C ASP A 242 -15.70 -10.01 3.96
N THR A 243 -14.69 -9.17 4.12
CA THR A 243 -13.28 -9.57 4.21
C THR A 243 -12.68 -9.19 5.56
N VAL A 244 -11.90 -10.10 6.15
CA VAL A 244 -11.14 -9.84 7.38
C VAL A 244 -9.66 -9.79 7.06
N TYR A 245 -9.07 -8.62 7.24
CA TYR A 245 -7.63 -8.40 7.22
C TYR A 245 -7.10 -8.42 8.63
N SER A 246 -6.08 -9.23 8.89
CA SER A 246 -5.51 -9.37 10.24
C SER A 246 -3.99 -9.42 10.25
N TRP A 247 -3.41 -8.99 11.35
CA TRP A 247 -1.97 -8.95 11.58
C TRP A 247 -1.63 -9.41 13.00
N THR A 248 -0.36 -9.76 13.22
CA THR A 248 0.12 -10.17 14.54
C THR A 248 1.46 -9.50 14.86
N PRO A 249 1.78 -9.27 16.15
CA PRO A 249 3.05 -8.64 16.54
C PRO A 249 4.29 -9.46 16.17
N ASP A 250 4.15 -10.77 15.96
CA ASP A 250 5.27 -11.69 15.76
C ASP A 250 5.65 -11.89 14.28
N SER A 251 4.86 -11.35 13.33
CA SER A 251 5.03 -11.57 11.89
C SER A 251 4.78 -10.29 11.10
N GLY A 252 5.50 -10.12 9.98
CA GLY A 252 5.20 -9.09 8.97
C GLY A 252 4.13 -9.51 7.97
N ASP A 253 3.53 -10.71 8.13
CA ASP A 253 2.53 -11.22 7.21
C ASP A 253 1.21 -10.44 7.30
N THR A 254 0.56 -10.30 6.16
CA THR A 254 -0.84 -9.85 6.11
C THR A 254 -1.72 -11.06 5.83
N PHE A 255 -2.71 -11.27 6.68
CA PHE A 255 -3.69 -12.34 6.51
C PHE A 255 -4.99 -11.79 5.94
N VAL A 256 -5.60 -12.54 5.03
CA VAL A 256 -6.92 -12.24 4.44
C VAL A 256 -7.82 -13.45 4.69
N ASN A 257 -8.89 -13.24 5.43
CA ASN A 257 -9.81 -14.32 5.86
C ASN A 257 -9.08 -15.52 6.54
N GLY A 258 -7.99 -15.22 7.28
CA GLY A 258 -7.17 -16.20 8.00
C GLY A 258 -6.15 -16.95 7.15
N GLU A 259 -6.06 -16.67 5.85
CA GLU A 259 -5.03 -17.22 4.96
C GLU A 259 -3.97 -16.14 4.68
N VAL A 260 -2.71 -16.56 4.43
CA VAL A 260 -1.62 -15.64 4.15
C VAL A 260 -1.84 -14.95 2.80
N GLY A 261 -2.04 -13.63 2.82
CA GLY A 261 -2.14 -12.79 1.64
C GLY A 261 -0.79 -12.21 1.22
N ILE A 262 0.01 -11.76 2.19
CA ILE A 262 1.40 -11.33 1.99
C ILE A 262 2.27 -12.19 2.89
N ASP A 263 3.20 -12.94 2.30
CA ASP A 263 4.23 -13.74 3.00
C ASP A 263 5.50 -12.89 3.12
N ALA A 264 5.66 -12.22 4.25
CA ALA A 264 6.72 -11.25 4.46
C ALA A 264 8.10 -11.90 4.69
N ALA A 265 9.15 -11.23 4.25
CA ALA A 265 10.54 -11.66 4.48
C ALA A 265 10.98 -11.52 5.95
N GLY A 266 10.24 -10.75 6.75
CA GLY A 266 10.56 -10.46 8.14
C GLY A 266 9.34 -10.06 8.95
N HIS A 267 9.55 -9.30 10.02
CA HIS A 267 8.46 -8.83 10.89
C HIS A 267 7.90 -7.45 10.51
N VAL A 268 8.53 -6.77 9.56
CA VAL A 268 8.11 -5.45 9.09
C VAL A 268 6.84 -5.55 8.26
N ILE A 269 5.91 -4.63 8.47
CA ILE A 269 4.70 -4.46 7.67
C ILE A 269 4.80 -3.10 6.99
N PHE A 270 4.78 -3.10 5.65
CA PHE A 270 4.85 -1.88 4.85
C PHE A 270 4.12 -2.06 3.52
N ALA A 271 2.81 -1.83 3.52
CA ALA A 271 1.96 -2.13 2.37
C ALA A 271 0.80 -1.14 2.20
N THR A 272 0.21 -1.13 1.02
CA THR A 272 -1.08 -0.47 0.74
C THR A 272 -2.11 -1.53 0.37
N LEU A 273 -3.31 -1.39 0.92
CA LEU A 273 -4.42 -2.32 0.74
C LEU A 273 -5.49 -1.69 -0.16
N TRP A 274 -6.00 -2.50 -1.10
CA TRP A 274 -7.21 -2.24 -1.87
C TRP A 274 -8.25 -3.32 -1.59
N ASP A 275 -9.47 -2.92 -1.30
CA ASP A 275 -10.64 -3.79 -1.21
C ASP A 275 -11.66 -3.45 -2.29
N GLY A 276 -12.34 -4.44 -2.84
CA GLY A 276 -13.30 -4.27 -3.92
C GLY A 276 -14.72 -4.03 -3.43
N GLY A 277 -15.01 -4.28 -2.16
CA GLY A 277 -16.30 -4.07 -1.52
C GLY A 277 -16.72 -5.21 -0.63
N GLY A 278 -17.62 -4.95 0.28
CA GLY A 278 -18.05 -5.87 1.32
C GLY A 278 -18.46 -5.09 2.55
N PHE A 279 -18.43 -5.74 3.68
CA PHE A 279 -18.33 -5.16 5.01
C PHE A 279 -17.02 -5.67 5.61
N ASP A 280 -15.98 -4.86 5.53
CA ASP A 280 -14.62 -5.29 5.68
C ASP A 280 -14.04 -4.91 7.03
N THR A 281 -13.16 -5.76 7.56
CA THR A 281 -12.66 -5.66 8.93
C THR A 281 -11.14 -5.60 8.97
N TYR A 282 -10.59 -4.64 9.74
CA TYR A 282 -9.22 -4.67 10.25
C TYR A 282 -9.22 -5.30 11.65
N ASP A 283 -8.66 -6.49 11.78
CA ASP A 283 -8.55 -7.23 13.05
C ASP A 283 -7.12 -7.15 13.61
N LEU A 284 -6.96 -6.32 14.64
CA LEU A 284 -5.72 -6.09 15.37
C LEU A 284 -5.79 -6.62 16.81
N SER A 285 -6.76 -7.48 17.09
CA SER A 285 -7.02 -8.04 18.43
C SER A 285 -5.85 -8.82 19.04
N ALA A 286 -4.83 -9.16 18.23
CA ALA A 286 -3.62 -9.83 18.70
C ALA A 286 -2.59 -8.88 19.35
N TYR A 287 -2.77 -7.56 19.21
CA TYR A 287 -1.82 -6.57 19.73
C TYR A 287 -2.11 -6.21 21.18
N SER A 288 -1.06 -5.79 21.88
CA SER A 288 -1.15 -5.23 23.23
C SER A 288 -0.51 -3.85 23.34
N ASP A 289 0.09 -3.36 22.26
CA ASP A 289 0.62 -2.01 22.15
C ASP A 289 -0.50 -1.04 21.80
N ASP A 290 -0.29 0.25 22.07
CA ASP A 290 -1.21 1.31 21.69
C ASP A 290 -1.25 1.43 20.15
N LEU A 291 -2.43 1.26 19.54
CA LEU A 291 -2.63 1.27 18.11
C LEU A 291 -3.10 2.65 17.61
N ILE A 292 -2.73 2.98 16.38
CA ILE A 292 -3.40 4.03 15.60
C ILE A 292 -4.04 3.35 14.40
N ILE A 293 -5.35 3.36 14.32
CA ILE A 293 -6.11 2.71 13.25
C ILE A 293 -6.86 3.81 12.48
N ASP A 294 -6.41 4.08 11.26
CA ASP A 294 -7.00 5.09 10.37
C ASP A 294 -7.62 4.40 9.15
N LEU A 295 -8.95 4.39 9.09
CA LEU A 295 -9.72 3.77 8.00
C LEU A 295 -9.97 4.74 6.83
N THR A 296 -9.48 5.99 6.90
CA THR A 296 -9.69 6.97 5.83
C THR A 296 -8.95 6.58 4.55
N PRO A 297 -9.49 6.85 3.36
CA PRO A 297 -8.78 6.65 2.10
C PRO A 297 -7.45 7.43 2.06
N GLY A 298 -6.34 6.73 1.86
CA GLY A 298 -5.00 7.31 1.93
C GLY A 298 -4.47 7.46 3.35
N GLY A 299 -5.26 7.15 4.37
CA GLY A 299 -4.84 7.08 5.76
C GLY A 299 -3.91 5.91 6.03
N GLY A 300 -3.14 6.02 7.10
CA GLY A 300 -2.17 5.01 7.50
C GLY A 300 -2.30 4.58 8.94
N SER A 301 -2.31 3.27 9.18
CA SER A 301 -2.44 2.66 10.50
C SER A 301 -1.09 2.22 11.06
N ILE A 302 -0.86 2.48 12.34
CA ILE A 302 0.35 2.07 13.09
C ILE A 302 -0.06 0.97 14.08
N PHE A 303 0.56 -0.21 13.94
CA PHE A 303 0.29 -1.38 14.77
C PHE A 303 1.34 -1.55 15.87
N SER A 304 2.60 -1.39 15.52
CA SER A 304 3.73 -1.42 16.44
C SER A 304 4.91 -0.65 15.85
N ALA A 305 5.62 0.09 16.69
CA ALA A 305 6.84 0.78 16.27
C ALA A 305 7.94 -0.20 15.81
N ASP A 306 7.95 -1.42 16.34
CA ASP A 306 8.93 -2.47 15.99
C ASP A 306 8.67 -3.07 14.60
N GLN A 307 7.45 -2.89 14.05
CA GLN A 307 7.05 -3.36 12.73
C GLN A 307 7.06 -2.25 11.66
N LEU A 308 7.40 -1.00 12.01
CA LEU A 308 7.55 0.07 11.03
C LEU A 308 8.81 -0.15 10.18
N SER A 309 8.68 0.10 8.88
CA SER A 309 9.80 0.06 7.94
C SER A 309 10.84 1.13 8.26
N HIS A 310 12.11 0.76 8.31
CA HIS A 310 13.24 1.66 8.47
C HIS A 310 13.74 2.14 7.10
N LEU A 311 13.40 3.37 6.76
CA LEU A 311 13.67 3.96 5.45
C LEU A 311 15.09 4.55 5.29
N GLY A 312 15.95 4.33 6.28
CA GLY A 312 17.33 4.84 6.32
C GLY A 312 17.50 6.13 7.13
N GLN A 313 18.72 6.38 7.62
CA GLN A 313 19.09 7.58 8.38
C GLN A 313 18.16 7.90 9.57
N ASP A 314 17.78 6.88 10.33
CA ASP A 314 16.83 7.00 11.45
C ASP A 314 15.41 7.50 11.05
N ASN A 315 15.05 7.42 9.75
CA ASN A 315 13.68 7.65 9.30
C ASN A 315 12.93 6.33 9.24
N PHE A 316 11.69 6.36 9.69
CA PHE A 316 10.75 5.24 9.63
C PHE A 316 9.54 5.63 8.80
N ALA A 317 8.88 4.62 8.22
CA ALA A 317 7.58 4.84 7.60
C ALA A 317 6.59 5.41 8.63
N SER A 318 5.67 6.24 8.17
CA SER A 318 4.67 6.88 9.04
C SER A 318 3.55 5.92 9.43
N ALA A 319 3.45 4.75 8.78
CA ALA A 319 2.47 3.72 9.06
C ALA A 319 2.95 2.33 8.63
N ASN A 320 2.28 1.30 9.13
CA ASN A 320 2.45 -0.09 8.71
C ASN A 320 1.60 -0.41 7.47
N ILE A 321 0.32 -0.07 7.50
CA ILE A 321 -0.64 -0.27 6.40
C ILE A 321 -1.24 1.07 6.00
N TYR A 322 -1.33 1.29 4.68
CA TYR A 322 -2.04 2.41 4.09
C TYR A 322 -3.29 1.92 3.34
N ASN A 323 -4.36 2.72 3.39
CA ASN A 323 -5.54 2.47 2.59
C ASN A 323 -5.36 3.08 1.19
N ALA A 324 -5.68 2.35 0.14
CA ALA A 324 -5.71 2.91 -1.20
C ALA A 324 -6.73 4.07 -1.30
N TRP A 325 -6.52 4.98 -2.25
CA TRP A 325 -7.52 6.02 -2.52
C TRP A 325 -8.79 5.44 -3.13
N GLN A 326 -9.92 6.03 -2.80
CA GLN A 326 -11.18 5.71 -3.49
C GLN A 326 -11.08 6.03 -4.98
N TYR A 327 -11.37 5.05 -5.82
CA TYR A 327 -11.46 5.26 -7.26
C TYR A 327 -12.67 6.12 -7.61
N GLN A 328 -12.43 7.34 -8.07
CA GLN A 328 -13.47 8.33 -8.44
C GLN A 328 -14.50 8.63 -7.33
N GLY A 329 -14.13 8.45 -6.07
CA GLY A 329 -15.01 8.66 -4.92
C GLY A 329 -16.02 7.52 -4.69
N ASP A 330 -15.79 6.33 -5.24
CA ASP A 330 -16.64 5.16 -5.01
C ASP A 330 -16.41 4.60 -3.61
N ALA A 331 -17.47 4.50 -2.82
CA ALA A 331 -17.40 4.10 -1.42
C ALA A 331 -17.23 2.60 -1.19
N ARG A 332 -17.31 1.77 -2.25
CA ARG A 332 -17.21 0.30 -2.09
C ARG A 332 -15.87 -0.18 -1.54
N SER A 333 -14.81 0.59 -1.73
CA SER A 333 -13.46 0.25 -1.26
C SER A 333 -13.14 0.76 0.14
N LEU A 334 -14.11 1.18 0.90
CA LEU A 334 -13.94 1.56 2.30
C LEU A 334 -13.87 0.31 3.18
N ILE A 335 -13.17 0.43 4.30
CA ILE A 335 -13.17 -0.56 5.37
C ILE A 335 -14.12 -0.05 6.45
N GLU A 336 -15.08 -0.88 6.86
CA GLU A 336 -16.16 -0.46 7.77
C GLU A 336 -15.90 -0.80 9.23
N MET A 337 -15.11 -1.84 9.49
CA MET A 337 -14.91 -2.32 10.86
C MET A 337 -13.45 -2.33 11.26
N ALA A 338 -13.18 -1.96 12.52
CA ALA A 338 -11.87 -2.13 13.14
C ALA A 338 -11.99 -2.73 14.55
N ILE A 339 -11.10 -3.67 14.84
CA ILE A 339 -10.96 -4.35 16.12
C ILE A 339 -9.57 -4.05 16.65
N GLY A 340 -9.48 -3.37 17.80
CA GLY A 340 -8.25 -3.09 18.52
C GLY A 340 -7.84 -4.21 19.46
N GLY A 341 -6.81 -3.95 20.26
CA GLY A 341 -6.17 -4.90 21.14
C GLY A 341 -6.35 -4.64 22.64
N ASP A 342 -5.28 -4.85 23.38
CA ASP A 342 -5.24 -4.59 24.85
C ASP A 342 -4.56 -3.23 25.17
N GLY A 343 -4.22 -2.41 24.15
CA GLY A 343 -3.56 -1.10 24.27
C GLY A 343 -4.52 0.07 24.50
N HIS A 344 -3.98 1.30 24.46
CA HIS A 344 -4.79 2.52 24.39
C HIS A 344 -4.89 2.93 22.91
N ASP A 345 -5.96 2.51 22.27
CA ASP A 345 -6.10 2.54 20.82
C ASP A 345 -6.80 3.83 20.34
N HIS A 346 -6.39 4.31 19.18
CA HIS A 346 -7.01 5.46 18.52
C HIS A 346 -7.59 5.04 17.19
N PHE A 347 -8.90 5.15 17.02
CA PHE A 347 -9.63 4.81 15.81
C PHE A 347 -10.11 6.07 15.09
N THR A 348 -9.86 6.12 13.80
CA THR A 348 -10.41 7.12 12.90
C THR A 348 -11.21 6.41 11.81
N GLY A 349 -12.52 6.64 11.78
CA GLY A 349 -13.43 6.13 10.77
C GLY A 349 -13.36 6.92 9.45
N ASN A 350 -14.13 6.48 8.50
CA ASN A 350 -14.23 7.06 7.16
C ASN A 350 -15.67 7.57 6.85
N ASP A 351 -16.03 7.66 5.58
CA ASP A 351 -17.38 8.12 5.17
C ASP A 351 -18.42 6.97 5.16
N ALA A 352 -18.04 5.73 5.48
CA ALA A 352 -18.97 4.62 5.68
C ALA A 352 -19.57 4.64 7.10
N ASP A 353 -20.60 3.82 7.33
CA ASP A 353 -21.09 3.51 8.66
C ASP A 353 -20.10 2.57 9.36
N ASN A 354 -19.27 3.11 10.26
CA ASN A 354 -18.19 2.37 10.89
C ASN A 354 -18.60 1.62 12.15
N VAL A 355 -17.96 0.47 12.40
CA VAL A 355 -18.13 -0.33 13.62
C VAL A 355 -16.78 -0.54 14.30
N PHE A 356 -16.69 -0.18 15.57
CA PHE A 356 -15.45 -0.31 16.33
C PHE A 356 -15.60 -1.25 17.53
N TYR A 357 -14.53 -1.96 17.81
CA TYR A 357 -14.33 -2.71 19.03
C TYR A 357 -12.92 -2.40 19.56
N GLY A 358 -12.83 -1.68 20.70
CA GLY A 358 -11.53 -1.21 21.23
C GLY A 358 -10.73 -2.33 21.87
N GLY A 359 -11.39 -3.21 22.62
CA GLY A 359 -10.72 -4.18 23.45
C GLY A 359 -10.55 -3.68 24.87
N ARG A 360 -9.36 -3.79 25.40
CA ARG A 360 -9.00 -3.22 26.70
C ARG A 360 -8.19 -1.95 26.47
N GLY A 361 -8.29 -1.03 27.43
CA GLY A 361 -7.52 0.20 27.38
C GLY A 361 -8.41 1.41 27.57
N ASP A 362 -7.81 2.57 27.51
CA ASP A 362 -8.55 3.83 27.44
C ASP A 362 -8.52 4.26 25.96
N ASP A 363 -9.55 3.91 25.21
CA ASP A 363 -9.58 4.03 23.76
C ASP A 363 -10.23 5.35 23.29
N VAL A 364 -9.88 5.79 22.09
CA VAL A 364 -10.50 6.95 21.46
C VAL A 364 -11.09 6.53 20.11
N PHE A 365 -12.37 6.76 19.93
CA PHE A 365 -13.10 6.49 18.71
C PHE A 365 -13.59 7.80 18.10
N ASP A 366 -13.18 8.07 16.85
CA ASP A 366 -13.79 9.09 16.01
C ASP A 366 -14.47 8.38 14.83
N GLY A 367 -15.81 8.39 14.80
CA GLY A 367 -16.58 7.75 13.75
C GLY A 367 -16.37 8.34 12.35
N GLY A 368 -15.79 9.56 12.25
CA GLY A 368 -15.59 10.22 10.98
C GLY A 368 -16.90 10.67 10.33
N GLY A 369 -17.13 10.21 9.10
CA GLY A 369 -18.37 10.40 8.36
C GLY A 369 -19.39 9.29 8.67
N GLY A 370 -20.21 8.94 7.67
CA GLY A 370 -21.28 7.94 7.88
C GLY A 370 -22.54 8.51 8.55
N ALA A 371 -23.52 7.67 8.73
CA ALA A 371 -24.81 8.03 9.35
C ALA A 371 -25.19 7.11 10.53
N ASP A 372 -24.40 6.06 10.75
CA ASP A 372 -24.68 5.04 11.76
C ASP A 372 -23.37 4.42 12.28
N ASN A 373 -22.53 5.25 12.92
CA ASN A 373 -21.27 4.81 13.52
C ASN A 373 -21.50 4.15 14.88
N ARG A 374 -20.84 3.03 15.13
CA ARG A 374 -21.11 2.18 16.28
C ARG A 374 -19.86 1.78 17.03
N VAL A 375 -19.95 1.74 18.35
CA VAL A 375 -18.95 1.11 19.21
C VAL A 375 -19.56 -0.05 19.95
N THR A 376 -18.90 -1.20 19.95
CA THR A 376 -19.36 -2.41 20.64
C THR A 376 -18.53 -2.68 21.89
N TYR A 377 -19.24 -2.93 22.99
CA TYR A 377 -18.66 -3.27 24.30
C TYR A 377 -19.06 -4.67 24.75
N ASP A 378 -18.14 -5.35 25.38
CA ASP A 378 -18.42 -6.63 26.00
C ASP A 378 -19.23 -6.48 27.31
N GLY A 379 -20.16 -7.40 27.53
CA GLY A 379 -20.89 -7.46 28.78
C GLY A 379 -22.24 -6.76 28.73
N ALA A 380 -22.74 -6.42 29.92
CA ALA A 380 -24.06 -5.84 30.08
C ALA A 380 -23.94 -4.31 30.29
N ARG A 381 -24.92 -3.56 29.77
CA ARG A 381 -24.99 -2.08 29.88
C ARG A 381 -24.79 -1.57 31.31
N GLU A 382 -25.31 -2.29 32.31
CA GLU A 382 -25.28 -1.89 33.72
C GLU A 382 -23.87 -1.91 34.34
N ALA A 383 -22.90 -2.54 33.65
CA ALA A 383 -21.50 -2.55 34.10
C ALA A 383 -20.74 -1.27 33.69
N TYR A 384 -21.34 -0.45 32.83
CA TYR A 384 -20.68 0.73 32.26
C TYR A 384 -21.29 2.03 32.80
N THR A 385 -20.43 3.01 33.05
CA THR A 385 -20.81 4.39 33.31
C THR A 385 -20.63 5.19 32.03
N ILE A 386 -21.65 5.90 31.58
CA ILE A 386 -21.63 6.72 30.37
C ILE A 386 -21.93 8.16 30.74
N LEU A 387 -21.06 9.07 30.30
CA LEU A 387 -21.19 10.51 30.49
C LEU A 387 -21.15 11.21 29.12
N ARG A 388 -22.10 12.12 28.89
CA ARG A 388 -22.10 13.00 27.70
C ARG A 388 -21.54 14.36 28.09
N HIS A 389 -20.62 14.86 27.27
CA HIS A 389 -20.00 16.16 27.43
C HIS A 389 -20.70 17.26 26.62
N ASP A 390 -20.41 18.54 26.98
CA ASP A 390 -21.04 19.69 26.31
C ASP A 390 -20.66 19.84 24.82
N ASP A 391 -19.52 19.25 24.40
CA ASP A 391 -19.06 19.23 23.02
C ASP A 391 -19.68 18.09 22.18
N GLY A 392 -20.54 17.27 22.80
CA GLY A 392 -21.23 16.15 22.18
C GLY A 392 -20.48 14.82 22.30
N SER A 393 -19.22 14.80 22.71
CA SER A 393 -18.48 13.56 22.94
C SER A 393 -19.03 12.78 24.14
N LEU A 394 -18.72 11.48 24.19
CA LEU A 394 -19.05 10.63 25.33
C LEU A 394 -17.79 10.09 25.99
N THR A 395 -17.89 9.83 27.29
CA THR A 395 -16.97 8.96 28.03
C THR A 395 -17.72 7.71 28.45
N VAL A 396 -17.17 6.54 28.14
CA VAL A 396 -17.70 5.22 28.53
C VAL A 396 -16.67 4.53 29.40
N SER A 397 -17.00 4.23 30.66
CA SER A 397 -16.05 3.69 31.63
C SER A 397 -16.51 2.34 32.18
N HIS A 398 -15.55 1.42 32.34
CA HIS A 398 -15.71 0.13 32.97
C HIS A 398 -14.49 -0.23 33.82
N ASP A 399 -14.69 -0.86 34.97
CA ASP A 399 -13.61 -1.13 35.98
C ASP A 399 -12.47 -2.02 35.43
N ILE A 400 -12.70 -2.80 34.37
CA ILE A 400 -11.74 -3.76 33.82
C ILE A 400 -11.31 -3.38 32.40
N TRP A 401 -12.21 -2.82 31.58
CA TRP A 401 -11.97 -2.56 30.16
C TRP A 401 -11.35 -1.18 29.92
N GLY A 402 -11.49 -0.23 30.84
CA GLY A 402 -10.92 1.10 30.72
C GLY A 402 -11.93 2.22 30.62
N THR A 403 -11.50 3.35 30.11
CA THR A 403 -12.31 4.56 29.98
C THR A 403 -12.12 5.16 28.59
N ASP A 404 -13.13 5.04 27.77
CA ASP A 404 -13.08 5.39 26.36
C ASP A 404 -13.70 6.74 26.07
N THR A 405 -13.23 7.37 24.99
CA THR A 405 -13.76 8.62 24.47
C THR A 405 -14.38 8.37 23.10
N LEU A 406 -15.65 8.72 22.94
CA LEU A 406 -16.42 8.54 21.71
C LEU A 406 -16.74 9.88 21.07
N ILE A 407 -16.40 10.06 19.81
CA ILE A 407 -16.62 11.25 18.98
C ILE A 407 -17.31 10.79 17.69
N ASN A 408 -18.33 11.46 17.24
CA ASN A 408 -19.06 11.13 16.02
C ASN A 408 -19.59 9.66 16.01
N ILE A 409 -20.02 9.17 17.15
CA ILE A 409 -20.62 7.86 17.33
C ILE A 409 -22.12 8.02 17.53
N ASP A 410 -22.92 7.23 16.81
CA ASP A 410 -24.39 7.28 16.84
C ASP A 410 -24.96 6.25 17.82
N HIS A 411 -24.34 5.06 17.90
CA HIS A 411 -24.83 3.97 18.73
C HIS A 411 -23.75 3.28 19.54
N ILE A 412 -24.12 2.88 20.77
CA ILE A 412 -23.33 2.00 21.63
C ILE A 412 -24.05 0.66 21.75
N ILE A 413 -23.34 -0.43 21.50
CA ILE A 413 -23.87 -1.79 21.55
C ILE A 413 -23.23 -2.55 22.71
N PHE A 414 -24.05 -3.26 23.51
CA PHE A 414 -23.57 -4.13 24.59
C PHE A 414 -23.86 -5.59 24.24
N SER A 415 -22.82 -6.35 24.00
CA SER A 415 -22.89 -7.72 23.42
C SER A 415 -23.71 -8.71 24.22
N LYS A 416 -23.65 -8.64 25.58
CA LYS A 416 -24.34 -9.60 26.44
C LYS A 416 -25.85 -9.39 26.52
N THR A 417 -26.31 -8.15 26.38
CA THR A 417 -27.72 -7.78 26.52
C THR A 417 -28.38 -7.50 25.16
N GLU A 418 -27.58 -7.53 24.09
CA GLU A 418 -27.98 -7.07 22.74
C GLU A 418 -28.69 -5.70 22.83
N THR A 419 -28.24 -4.87 23.79
CA THR A 419 -28.82 -3.57 24.05
C THR A 419 -28.16 -2.53 23.16
N TRP A 420 -28.98 -1.82 22.41
CA TRP A 420 -28.57 -0.68 21.61
C TRP A 420 -28.93 0.60 22.38
N LEU A 421 -28.00 1.51 22.46
CA LEU A 421 -28.17 2.81 23.05
C LEU A 421 -27.92 3.87 21.97
N ASP A 422 -28.96 4.64 21.64
CA ASP A 422 -28.83 5.81 20.80
C ASP A 422 -28.11 6.92 21.59
N VAL A 423 -27.05 7.46 21.04
CA VAL A 423 -26.24 8.50 21.70
C VAL A 423 -27.05 9.78 21.91
N ASP A 424 -28.01 10.08 21.04
CA ASP A 424 -28.86 11.25 21.17
C ASP A 424 -29.86 11.15 22.33
N ASP A 425 -30.17 9.93 22.77
CA ASP A 425 -31.05 9.69 23.95
C ASP A 425 -30.28 9.86 25.28
N ILE A 426 -28.95 9.97 25.25
CA ILE A 426 -28.15 10.18 26.46
C ILE A 426 -28.26 11.64 26.87
N LEU A 427 -28.93 11.90 28.01
CA LEU A 427 -29.04 13.24 28.58
C LEU A 427 -27.63 13.75 28.97
N SER A 428 -27.33 14.99 28.59
CA SER A 428 -26.11 15.65 29.05
C SER A 428 -26.19 15.84 30.57
N GLU A 429 -25.34 15.15 31.30
CA GLU A 429 -25.15 15.44 32.73
C GLU A 429 -24.25 16.68 32.85
N VAL A 430 -24.71 17.66 33.63
CA VAL A 430 -23.89 18.82 33.98
C VAL A 430 -22.84 18.31 34.98
N SER A 431 -21.72 17.81 34.45
CA SER A 431 -20.58 17.42 35.26
C SER A 431 -19.71 18.64 35.52
N GLU A 432 -19.22 18.76 36.76
CA GLU A 432 -18.12 19.68 37.10
C GLU A 432 -16.94 19.42 36.10
N PRO A 433 -16.19 20.46 35.68
CA PRO A 433 -15.19 20.30 34.63
C PRO A 433 -14.12 19.28 35.06
N VAL A 434 -14.17 18.11 34.48
CA VAL A 434 -13.05 17.17 34.50
C VAL A 434 -11.96 17.82 33.67
N ILE A 435 -10.85 18.17 34.32
CA ILE A 435 -9.64 18.70 33.67
C ILE A 435 -9.27 17.73 32.57
N SER A 436 -9.53 18.12 31.32
CA SER A 436 -9.14 17.36 30.12
C SER A 436 -7.63 17.12 30.21
N ARG A 437 -7.20 15.91 30.49
CA ARG A 437 -5.85 15.50 30.15
C ARG A 437 -5.77 15.53 28.64
N LYS A 438 -5.16 16.58 28.10
CA LYS A 438 -4.63 16.52 26.74
C LYS A 438 -3.77 15.25 26.67
N ILE A 439 -4.21 14.27 25.95
CA ILE A 439 -3.36 13.17 25.54
C ILE A 439 -2.32 13.83 24.65
N ASP A 440 -1.10 13.93 25.13
CA ASP A 440 0.01 14.51 24.40
C ASP A 440 0.51 13.43 23.43
N VAL A 441 -0.12 13.33 22.26
CA VAL A 441 0.31 12.50 21.13
C VAL A 441 1.62 13.01 20.50
N THR A 442 2.27 14.05 21.10
CA THR A 442 3.51 14.63 20.58
C THR A 442 4.75 13.77 20.82
N GLY A 443 4.61 12.61 21.45
CA GLY A 443 5.70 11.63 21.60
C GLY A 443 5.97 10.77 20.38
N LEU A 444 5.04 10.71 19.41
CA LEU A 444 5.17 9.93 18.17
C LEU A 444 5.09 10.79 16.89
N SER A 445 5.05 12.12 17.01
CA SER A 445 5.09 12.98 15.84
C SER A 445 6.53 13.24 15.41
N ALA A 446 6.77 13.15 14.11
CA ALA A 446 7.97 13.64 13.44
C ALA A 446 8.20 15.13 13.79
N GLU A 447 8.89 15.42 14.89
CA GLU A 447 9.41 16.76 15.14
C GLU A 447 10.80 16.90 14.52
N GLY A 448 10.93 17.86 13.63
CA GLY A 448 12.20 18.46 13.29
C GLY A 448 12.46 18.73 11.82
N PHE A 449 11.72 19.61 11.20
CA PHE A 449 12.21 20.28 10.01
C PHE A 449 12.04 21.79 10.16
N GLU A 450 13.11 22.45 10.65
CA GLU A 450 13.36 23.84 10.31
C GLU A 450 14.15 23.90 8.99
N GLU A 451 13.68 24.76 8.11
CA GLU A 451 14.26 25.08 6.80
C GLU A 451 15.73 25.52 6.90
N SER A 452 16.60 24.94 6.11
CA SER A 452 17.62 25.65 5.30
C SER A 452 18.55 24.67 4.59
N HIS A 453 18.40 24.50 3.29
CA HIS A 453 19.53 24.32 2.37
C HIS A 453 19.10 24.71 0.96
N GLU A 454 19.71 25.80 0.49
CA GLU A 454 19.78 26.16 -0.92
C GLU A 454 20.46 25.01 -1.68
N TYR A 455 19.78 24.51 -2.71
CA TYR A 455 20.33 23.55 -3.65
C TYR A 455 20.82 24.30 -4.89
N ASP A 456 22.09 24.09 -5.15
CA ASP A 456 22.77 24.53 -6.37
C ASP A 456 22.31 23.65 -7.55
N ASP A 457 21.73 24.27 -8.57
CA ASP A 457 21.33 23.65 -9.82
C ASP A 457 22.56 23.35 -10.69
N ALA A 458 22.55 22.17 -11.30
CA ALA A 458 23.24 21.76 -12.51
C ALA A 458 24.34 20.69 -12.41
N ALA A 459 23.92 19.46 -12.68
CA ALA A 459 24.75 18.52 -13.45
C ALA A 459 23.84 17.67 -14.36
N PRO A 460 24.26 17.37 -15.60
CA PRO A 460 23.44 16.62 -16.54
C PRO A 460 23.30 15.15 -16.09
N ILE A 461 22.12 14.62 -16.29
CA ILE A 461 21.75 13.25 -15.98
C ILE A 461 22.41 12.36 -17.03
N ASP A 462 23.45 11.63 -16.64
CA ASP A 462 23.88 10.44 -17.36
C ASP A 462 23.04 9.25 -16.85
N ASP A 463 22.53 8.48 -17.79
CA ASP A 463 21.72 7.27 -17.56
C ASP A 463 22.41 6.32 -16.57
N PHE A 464 21.90 6.26 -15.33
CA PHE A 464 22.23 5.18 -14.41
C PHE A 464 21.05 4.22 -14.34
N TYR A 465 21.30 3.03 -14.85
CA TYR A 465 20.43 1.86 -14.73
C TYR A 465 20.30 1.44 -13.25
N MET A 466 19.09 1.15 -12.81
CA MET A 466 18.87 0.21 -11.72
C MET A 466 18.92 -1.18 -12.22
#